data_40e452ec7308a7120a438efef89f4d82
#
_entry.id   40e452ec7308a7120a438efef89f4d82
#
_cell.length_a   1.000
_cell.length_b   1.000
_cell.length_c   1.000
_cell.angle_alpha   90.00
_cell.angle_beta   90.00
_cell.angle_gamma   90.00
#
_symmetry.space_group_name_H-M   'P 1'
#
loop_
_entity.id
_entity.type
_entity.pdbx_description
1 polymer ?
#
loop_
_entity_poly.entity_id
_entity_poly.type
_entity_poly.pdbx_seq_one_letter_code
_entity_poly.pdbx_strand_id
1 'polypeptide(L)'
;MPEKFRNKYRIVSHRKPGWDYSSDGFYFITLVTQNRVCNLGEIVDDADGRPFIKLSGFGKIVDAEWHKSFEIRDELFLDTYIIMPNHLHAILVIDKNEKIAMIENGLDTDAVGGDTADTADTDITTVATTVDTHGRAYLRSPSRPFYRLPKSISSFLAGFKSAVNSKIDDYIDQHNLNIPKYNRNNHFFQPNYYDHIIRNEQSYQTISEYITNNPVNWKNDKLHKR
;
A
#
# COMPACT_ATOMS: atom_id res chain seq x y z
N MET A 1 11.34 3.11 28.73
CA MET A 1 10.08 3.87 28.52
C MET A 1 10.00 4.24 27.05
N PRO A 2 8.85 4.13 26.37
CA PRO A 2 8.77 4.53 24.97
C PRO A 2 8.99 6.04 24.84
N GLU A 3 9.84 6.42 23.88
CA GLU A 3 10.15 7.83 23.59
C GLU A 3 8.90 8.60 23.19
N LYS A 4 8.69 9.75 23.80
CA LYS A 4 7.62 10.69 23.44
C LYS A 4 8.13 11.69 22.41
N PHE A 5 7.41 11.84 21.29
CA PHE A 5 7.62 12.94 20.36
C PHE A 5 6.42 13.91 20.45
N ARG A 6 6.69 15.19 20.73
CA ARG A 6 5.66 16.24 20.94
C ARG A 6 4.58 15.82 21.94
N ASN A 7 4.98 15.27 23.08
CA ASN A 7 4.11 14.75 24.15
C ASN A 7 3.15 13.60 23.75
N LYS A 8 3.29 13.00 22.57
CA LYS A 8 2.54 11.82 22.13
C LYS A 8 3.46 10.61 22.09
N TYR A 9 2.93 9.45 22.47
CA TYR A 9 3.67 8.20 22.34
C TYR A 9 3.98 7.93 20.88
N ARG A 10 5.25 7.67 20.57
CA ARG A 10 5.65 7.25 19.23
C ARG A 10 5.20 5.80 19.05
N ILE A 11 4.33 5.54 18.10
CA ILE A 11 3.99 4.17 17.72
C ILE A 11 5.25 3.57 17.10
N VAL A 12 5.76 2.49 17.73
CA VAL A 12 6.93 1.78 17.22
C VAL A 12 6.57 1.18 15.86
N SER A 13 7.39 1.44 14.86
CA SER A 13 7.22 0.84 13.54
C SER A 13 7.45 -0.68 13.66
N HIS A 14 6.55 -1.48 13.11
CA HIS A 14 6.72 -2.94 13.01
C HIS A 14 7.69 -3.36 11.91
N ARG A 15 8.22 -2.39 11.14
CA ARG A 15 9.15 -2.66 10.05
C ARG A 15 10.49 -3.16 10.55
N LYS A 16 11.06 -4.09 9.77
CA LYS A 16 12.40 -4.59 10.04
C LYS A 16 13.42 -3.46 9.93
N PRO A 17 14.17 -3.13 11.00
CA PRO A 17 15.24 -2.13 10.94
C PRO A 17 16.29 -2.51 9.88
N GLY A 18 16.74 -1.51 9.10
CA GLY A 18 17.79 -1.71 8.10
C GLY A 18 17.35 -2.44 6.82
N TRP A 19 16.07 -2.81 6.66
CA TRP A 19 15.58 -3.38 5.44
C TRP A 19 15.11 -2.31 4.46
N ASP A 20 15.50 -2.45 3.20
CA ASP A 20 15.01 -1.61 2.11
C ASP A 20 13.72 -2.19 1.53
N TYR A 21 12.60 -1.58 1.86
CA TYR A 21 11.27 -1.98 1.37
C TYR A 21 11.00 -1.57 -0.10
N SER A 22 12.00 -1.12 -0.81
CA SER A 22 12.00 -1.00 -2.26
C SER A 22 12.77 -2.12 -2.96
N SER A 23 13.40 -3.04 -2.21
CA SER A 23 14.12 -4.20 -2.77
C SER A 23 13.15 -5.22 -3.36
N ASP A 24 13.63 -5.94 -4.37
CA ASP A 24 12.91 -7.08 -4.95
C ASP A 24 12.63 -8.14 -3.89
N GLY A 25 11.46 -8.76 -3.97
CA GLY A 25 11.04 -9.78 -3.01
C GLY A 25 9.54 -9.83 -2.77
N PHE A 26 9.15 -10.79 -1.94
CA PHE A 26 7.78 -11.06 -1.57
C PHE A 26 7.47 -10.45 -0.20
N TYR A 27 6.39 -9.71 -0.12
CA TYR A 27 5.98 -8.97 1.06
C TYR A 27 4.53 -9.31 1.43
N PHE A 28 4.35 -10.03 2.53
CA PHE A 28 3.02 -10.16 3.11
C PHE A 28 2.67 -8.88 3.85
N ILE A 29 1.51 -8.32 3.57
CA ILE A 29 1.00 -7.12 4.21
C ILE A 29 -0.40 -7.33 4.80
N THR A 30 -0.70 -6.56 5.85
CA THR A 30 -2.04 -6.45 6.41
C THR A 30 -2.41 -4.98 6.59
N LEU A 31 -3.50 -4.56 5.97
CA LEU A 31 -4.13 -3.27 6.17
C LEU A 31 -5.39 -3.44 7.00
N VAL A 32 -5.49 -2.72 8.11
CA VAL A 32 -6.62 -2.84 9.03
C VAL A 32 -7.40 -1.52 9.03
N THR A 33 -8.73 -1.60 9.01
CA THR A 33 -9.60 -0.43 9.16
C THR A 33 -9.40 0.22 10.51
N GLN A 34 -9.64 1.52 10.59
CA GLN A 34 -9.56 2.26 11.85
C GLN A 34 -10.55 1.66 12.86
N ASN A 35 -10.06 1.43 14.10
CA ASN A 35 -10.84 0.80 15.17
C ASN A 35 -11.37 -0.60 14.83
N ARG A 36 -10.86 -1.26 13.80
CA ARG A 36 -11.31 -2.58 13.31
C ARG A 36 -12.80 -2.59 12.97
N VAL A 37 -13.31 -1.51 12.39
CA VAL A 37 -14.71 -1.43 11.97
C VAL A 37 -14.93 -2.34 10.76
N CYS A 38 -15.95 -3.22 10.84
CA CYS A 38 -16.32 -4.13 9.75
C CYS A 38 -17.14 -3.38 8.68
N ASN A 39 -16.49 -2.47 7.95
CA ASN A 39 -17.13 -1.64 6.93
C ASN A 39 -16.77 -2.05 5.49
N LEU A 40 -15.90 -3.05 5.31
CA LEU A 40 -15.53 -3.57 4.00
C LEU A 40 -16.50 -4.63 3.47
N GLY A 41 -17.25 -5.29 4.34
CA GLY A 41 -18.19 -6.33 3.98
C GLY A 41 -18.58 -7.23 5.13
N GLU A 42 -19.17 -8.35 4.80
CA GLU A 42 -19.62 -9.39 5.74
C GLU A 42 -19.25 -10.78 5.20
N ILE A 43 -18.99 -11.72 6.12
CA ILE A 43 -18.82 -13.13 5.74
C ILE A 43 -20.20 -13.75 5.65
N VAL A 44 -20.50 -14.34 4.49
CA VAL A 44 -21.73 -15.05 4.19
C VAL A 44 -21.39 -16.41 3.61
N ASP A 45 -22.31 -17.34 3.69
CA ASP A 45 -22.13 -18.65 3.07
C ASP A 45 -22.70 -18.64 1.64
N ASP A 46 -22.00 -19.32 0.73
CA ASP A 46 -22.51 -19.59 -0.63
C ASP A 46 -23.56 -20.72 -0.62
N ALA A 47 -24.02 -21.12 -1.81
CA ALA A 47 -25.01 -22.18 -1.97
C ALA A 47 -24.53 -23.55 -1.45
N ASP A 48 -23.22 -23.76 -1.40
CA ASP A 48 -22.59 -24.98 -0.91
C ASP A 48 -22.22 -24.91 0.60
N GLY A 49 -22.58 -23.81 1.27
CA GLY A 49 -22.26 -23.55 2.67
C GLY A 49 -20.80 -23.16 2.91
N ARG A 50 -20.10 -22.67 1.88
CA ARG A 50 -18.73 -22.20 2.02
C ARG A 50 -18.70 -20.71 2.33
N PRO A 51 -18.01 -20.29 3.40
CA PRO A 51 -17.94 -18.89 3.77
C PRO A 51 -17.09 -18.10 2.78
N PHE A 52 -17.61 -16.95 2.34
CA PHE A 52 -16.91 -15.98 1.51
C PHE A 52 -17.24 -14.55 1.93
N ILE A 53 -16.46 -13.59 1.46
CA ILE A 53 -16.70 -12.16 1.71
C ILE A 53 -17.68 -11.57 0.69
N LYS A 54 -18.78 -11.03 1.18
CA LYS A 54 -19.68 -10.18 0.40
C LYS A 54 -19.31 -8.73 0.66
N LEU A 55 -18.68 -8.09 -0.31
CA LEU A 55 -18.18 -6.72 -0.18
C LEU A 55 -19.32 -5.70 -0.05
N SER A 56 -19.14 -4.76 0.86
CA SER A 56 -19.94 -3.55 0.96
C SER A 56 -19.63 -2.55 -0.17
N GLY A 57 -20.33 -1.42 -0.23
CA GLY A 57 -19.95 -0.31 -1.12
C GLY A 57 -18.51 0.16 -0.91
N PHE A 58 -18.08 0.28 0.34
CA PHE A 58 -16.69 0.64 0.66
C PHE A 58 -15.70 -0.47 0.30
N GLY A 59 -16.07 -1.73 0.54
CA GLY A 59 -15.24 -2.87 0.14
C GLY A 59 -15.01 -2.91 -1.36
N LYS A 60 -16.03 -2.66 -2.17
CA LYS A 60 -15.91 -2.58 -3.65
C LYS A 60 -14.99 -1.45 -4.10
N ILE A 61 -15.02 -0.29 -3.42
CA ILE A 61 -14.11 0.81 -3.70
C ILE A 61 -12.67 0.42 -3.36
N VAL A 62 -12.46 -0.22 -2.21
CA VAL A 62 -11.15 -0.72 -1.79
C VAL A 62 -10.60 -1.72 -2.80
N ASP A 63 -11.42 -2.65 -3.25
CA ASP A 63 -11.06 -3.66 -4.25
C ASP A 63 -10.67 -3.03 -5.59
N ALA A 64 -11.50 -2.13 -6.10
CA ALA A 64 -11.24 -1.43 -7.36
C ALA A 64 -9.95 -0.60 -7.32
N GLU A 65 -9.73 0.19 -6.26
CA GLU A 65 -8.52 0.99 -6.10
C GLU A 65 -7.28 0.11 -5.83
N TRP A 66 -7.47 -1.09 -5.24
CA TRP A 66 -6.41 -2.06 -5.07
C TRP A 66 -5.88 -2.53 -6.41
N HIS A 67 -6.73 -3.04 -7.29
CA HIS A 67 -6.35 -3.48 -8.63
C HIS A 67 -5.75 -2.35 -9.47
N LYS A 68 -6.41 -1.20 -9.52
CA LYS A 68 -5.92 -0.02 -10.23
C LYS A 68 -4.51 0.41 -9.79
N SER A 69 -4.16 0.18 -8.53
CA SER A 69 -2.84 0.54 -8.02
C SER A 69 -1.71 -0.27 -8.66
N PHE A 70 -1.97 -1.46 -9.19
CA PHE A 70 -0.98 -2.29 -9.90
C PHE A 70 -0.88 -1.92 -11.38
N GLU A 71 -1.94 -1.42 -11.99
CA GLU A 71 -1.93 -0.95 -13.38
C GLU A 71 -0.98 0.23 -13.61
N ILE A 72 -0.73 1.03 -12.58
CA ILE A 72 0.12 2.23 -12.64
C ILE A 72 1.55 2.01 -12.16
N ARG A 73 1.94 0.76 -11.86
CA ARG A 73 3.26 0.40 -11.31
C ARG A 73 3.80 -0.83 -11.98
N ASP A 74 4.82 -0.65 -12.76
CA ASP A 74 5.43 -1.74 -13.53
C ASP A 74 6.28 -2.70 -12.69
N GLU A 75 6.77 -2.24 -11.53
CA GLU A 75 7.65 -3.02 -10.66
C GLU A 75 6.92 -3.77 -9.54
N LEU A 76 5.60 -3.61 -9.44
CA LEU A 76 4.82 -4.14 -8.33
C LEU A 76 3.72 -5.07 -8.84
N PHE A 77 3.71 -6.28 -8.34
CA PHE A 77 2.77 -7.32 -8.73
C PHE A 77 1.95 -7.78 -7.53
N LEU A 78 0.70 -8.10 -7.80
CA LEU A 78 -0.21 -8.72 -6.86
C LEU A 78 -0.15 -10.23 -7.06
N ASP A 79 0.16 -10.96 -6.00
CA ASP A 79 0.07 -12.42 -5.99
C ASP A 79 -1.29 -12.85 -5.39
N THR A 80 -1.33 -13.14 -4.12
CA THR A 80 -2.53 -13.57 -3.42
C THR A 80 -3.05 -12.47 -2.52
N TYR A 81 -4.37 -12.22 -2.53
CA TYR A 81 -4.97 -11.27 -1.59
C TYR A 81 -6.39 -11.66 -1.19
N ILE A 82 -6.86 -11.08 -0.10
CA ILE A 82 -8.24 -11.16 0.33
C ILE A 82 -8.65 -9.89 1.08
N ILE A 83 -9.86 -9.42 0.82
CA ILE A 83 -10.52 -8.40 1.63
C ILE A 83 -11.41 -9.11 2.64
N MET A 84 -11.23 -8.78 3.91
CA MET A 84 -12.02 -9.28 5.03
C MET A 84 -12.91 -8.15 5.58
N PRO A 85 -13.87 -8.41 6.46
CA PRO A 85 -14.79 -7.36 6.90
C PRO A 85 -14.13 -6.08 7.44
N ASN A 86 -12.94 -6.17 8.04
CA ASN A 86 -12.23 -5.05 8.66
C ASN A 86 -10.74 -4.97 8.32
N HIS A 87 -10.25 -5.76 7.38
CA HIS A 87 -8.86 -5.73 6.95
C HIS A 87 -8.68 -6.32 5.55
N LEU A 88 -7.48 -6.12 5.01
CA LEU A 88 -7.01 -6.72 3.77
C LEU A 88 -5.68 -7.41 4.03
N HIS A 89 -5.54 -8.62 3.56
CA HIS A 89 -4.27 -9.35 3.49
C HIS A 89 -3.84 -9.47 2.04
N ALA A 90 -2.53 -9.32 1.77
CA ALA A 90 -1.99 -9.55 0.43
C ALA A 90 -0.54 -9.99 0.48
N ILE A 91 -0.13 -10.78 -0.50
CA ILE A 91 1.26 -10.96 -0.90
C ILE A 91 1.53 -10.03 -2.07
N LEU A 92 2.49 -9.14 -1.89
CA LEU A 92 2.98 -8.21 -2.91
C LEU A 92 4.37 -8.65 -3.35
N VAL A 93 4.62 -8.58 -4.64
CA VAL A 93 5.94 -8.86 -5.23
C VAL A 93 6.50 -7.57 -5.80
N ILE A 94 7.71 -7.22 -5.40
CA ILE A 94 8.49 -6.19 -6.09
C ILE A 94 9.49 -6.92 -6.97
N ASP A 95 9.43 -6.70 -8.27
CA ASP A 95 10.40 -7.16 -9.24
C ASP A 95 10.68 -6.03 -10.24
N LYS A 96 11.89 -5.49 -10.18
CA LYS A 96 12.34 -4.39 -11.04
C LYS A 96 12.90 -4.87 -12.38
N ASN A 97 13.18 -6.18 -12.49
CA ASN A 97 13.85 -6.78 -13.65
C ASN A 97 12.86 -7.31 -14.70
N GLU A 98 11.59 -7.55 -14.31
CA GLU A 98 10.59 -8.10 -15.23
C GLU A 98 10.36 -7.19 -16.45
N LYS A 99 10.47 -5.87 -16.25
CA LYS A 99 10.40 -4.90 -17.35
C LYS A 99 11.57 -5.04 -18.35
N ILE A 100 12.74 -5.42 -17.87
CA ILE A 100 13.92 -5.67 -18.71
C ILE A 100 13.72 -6.95 -19.51
N ALA A 101 13.20 -8.01 -18.91
CA ALA A 101 12.91 -9.27 -19.59
C ALA A 101 11.80 -9.15 -20.66
N MET A 102 10.79 -8.31 -20.44
CA MET A 102 9.77 -8.01 -21.45
C MET A 102 10.30 -7.17 -22.62
N ILE A 103 11.26 -6.28 -22.37
CA ILE A 103 11.94 -5.49 -23.41
C ILE A 103 12.93 -6.40 -24.18
N GLU A 104 13.63 -7.30 -23.52
CA GLU A 104 14.59 -8.22 -24.15
C GLU A 104 13.91 -9.35 -24.94
N ASN A 105 12.67 -9.74 -24.60
CA ASN A 105 11.92 -10.80 -25.29
C ASN A 105 11.08 -10.32 -26.48
N GLY A 106 11.24 -9.08 -26.89
CA GLY A 106 10.85 -8.64 -28.21
C GLY A 106 9.39 -8.24 -28.37
N LEU A 107 9.17 -6.98 -28.52
CA LEU A 107 8.46 -6.50 -29.72
C LEU A 107 9.15 -5.22 -30.16
N ASP A 108 9.87 -5.36 -31.27
CA ASP A 108 10.23 -4.23 -32.14
C ASP A 108 8.97 -3.40 -32.40
N THR A 109 8.94 -2.22 -31.89
CA THR A 109 8.14 -1.15 -32.50
C THR A 109 9.12 -0.12 -32.98
N ASP A 110 9.23 -0.15 -34.29
CA ASP A 110 9.95 0.78 -35.13
C ASP A 110 9.91 2.23 -34.66
N ALA A 111 11.10 2.72 -34.57
CA ALA A 111 11.67 3.95 -35.12
C ALA A 111 10.77 5.17 -35.29
N VAL A 112 11.25 6.28 -34.80
CA VAL A 112 11.72 7.45 -35.53
C VAL A 112 12.43 8.34 -34.51
N GLY A 113 13.70 8.47 -34.52
CA GLY A 113 14.54 9.42 -35.29
C GLY A 113 14.83 10.66 -34.47
N GLY A 114 16.12 10.95 -34.18
CA GLY A 114 16.55 12.31 -34.01
C GLY A 114 17.49 12.60 -32.84
N ASP A 115 18.75 12.34 -33.04
CA ASP A 115 19.93 13.20 -32.84
C ASP A 115 20.42 13.65 -31.45
N THR A 116 21.66 13.24 -31.32
CA THR A 116 22.92 13.90 -30.88
C THR A 116 23.13 14.27 -29.43
N ALA A 117 24.10 13.53 -28.90
CA ALA A 117 25.33 13.92 -28.20
C ALA A 117 25.30 15.19 -27.32
N ASP A 118 25.67 15.10 -26.07
CA ASP A 118 27.03 15.45 -25.66
C ASP A 118 27.33 15.07 -24.20
N THR A 119 28.55 14.70 -23.99
CA THR A 119 29.25 14.42 -22.75
C THR A 119 29.37 15.70 -21.90
N ALA A 120 29.17 15.59 -20.58
CA ALA A 120 30.05 16.25 -19.61
C ALA A 120 29.74 15.76 -18.20
N ASP A 121 30.71 15.10 -17.65
CA ASP A 121 31.02 14.92 -16.24
C ASP A 121 31.03 16.28 -15.50
N THR A 122 30.20 16.47 -14.51
CA THR A 122 30.45 17.51 -13.50
C THR A 122 29.73 17.16 -12.21
N ASP A 123 30.54 16.77 -11.26
CA ASP A 123 30.26 16.65 -9.83
C ASP A 123 29.79 18.01 -9.29
N ILE A 124 28.52 18.17 -9.00
CA ILE A 124 28.01 19.34 -8.28
C ILE A 124 27.04 18.84 -7.21
N THR A 125 27.52 18.86 -5.98
CA THR A 125 26.71 18.82 -4.76
C THR A 125 25.73 20.00 -4.78
N THR A 126 24.57 19.83 -5.39
CA THR A 126 23.54 20.87 -5.38
C THR A 126 22.61 20.61 -4.20
N VAL A 127 22.77 21.42 -3.15
CA VAL A 127 21.77 21.57 -2.12
C VAL A 127 20.53 22.16 -2.76
N ALA A 128 19.53 21.32 -3.04
CA ALA A 128 18.27 21.75 -3.62
C ALA A 128 17.50 22.60 -2.59
N THR A 129 17.48 23.90 -2.80
CA THR A 129 16.63 24.84 -2.09
C THR A 129 15.25 24.79 -2.77
N THR A 130 14.28 24.13 -2.17
CA THR A 130 12.88 24.20 -2.63
C THR A 130 12.24 25.46 -2.09
N VAL A 131 11.77 26.32 -2.96
CA VAL A 131 10.96 27.51 -2.65
C VAL A 131 9.47 27.19 -2.86
N ASP A 132 8.58 27.69 -2.01
CA ASP A 132 7.15 27.59 -2.22
C ASP A 132 6.67 28.61 -3.26
N THR A 133 5.40 28.53 -3.65
CA THR A 133 4.74 29.43 -4.61
C THR A 133 4.70 30.91 -4.14
N HIS A 134 5.19 31.22 -2.94
CA HIS A 134 5.23 32.57 -2.35
C HIS A 134 6.65 33.05 -2.10
N GLY A 135 7.68 32.36 -2.62
CA GLY A 135 9.08 32.82 -2.59
C GLY A 135 9.75 32.79 -1.22
N ARG A 136 9.23 32.03 -0.26
CA ARG A 136 9.83 31.89 1.08
C ARG A 136 10.79 30.70 1.14
N ALA A 137 12.05 30.96 1.42
CA ALA A 137 13.03 29.92 1.69
C ALA A 137 12.82 29.34 3.10
N TYR A 138 12.50 28.03 3.17
CA TYR A 138 12.49 27.32 4.46
C TYR A 138 13.87 26.73 4.74
N LEU A 139 14.55 27.26 5.75
CA LEU A 139 15.68 26.59 6.38
C LEU A 139 15.14 25.33 7.07
N ARG A 140 15.34 24.18 6.44
CA ARG A 140 15.00 22.89 7.01
C ARG A 140 15.93 22.59 8.18
N SER A 141 15.33 22.53 9.38
CA SER A 141 15.98 21.93 10.55
C SER A 141 16.40 20.48 10.22
N PRO A 142 17.57 19.98 10.70
CA PRO A 142 18.11 18.68 10.34
C PRO A 142 17.43 17.47 11.01
N SER A 143 16.15 17.59 11.41
CA SER A 143 15.34 16.42 11.72
C SER A 143 15.05 15.71 10.41
N ARG A 144 15.66 14.52 10.20
CA ARG A 144 15.51 13.68 9.02
C ARG A 144 14.07 13.74 8.51
N PRO A 145 13.83 14.27 7.30
CA PRO A 145 12.48 14.23 6.72
C PRO A 145 12.06 12.77 6.64
N PHE A 146 10.77 12.53 6.89
CA PHE A 146 10.15 11.23 6.60
C PHE A 146 10.19 11.03 5.09
N TYR A 147 11.34 10.59 4.58
CA TYR A 147 11.52 10.31 3.17
C TYR A 147 11.03 8.88 2.94
N ARG A 148 9.91 8.76 2.25
CA ARG A 148 9.49 7.47 1.71
C ARG A 148 10.29 7.24 0.44
N LEU A 149 11.01 6.14 0.38
CA LEU A 149 11.69 5.73 -0.83
C LEU A 149 10.63 5.58 -1.95
N PRO A 150 10.85 6.17 -3.12
CA PRO A 150 9.99 5.91 -4.28
C PRO A 150 10.01 4.42 -4.59
N LYS A 151 8.94 3.90 -5.23
CA LYS A 151 8.82 2.48 -5.59
C LYS A 151 8.95 1.50 -4.42
N SER A 152 8.62 1.92 -3.21
CA SER A 152 8.62 1.08 -1.99
C SER A 152 7.21 0.69 -1.59
N ILE A 153 7.06 -0.43 -0.87
CA ILE A 153 5.77 -0.85 -0.26
C ILE A 153 5.12 0.32 0.51
N SER A 154 5.92 1.14 1.17
CA SER A 154 5.41 2.27 1.95
C SER A 154 4.83 3.39 1.09
N SER A 155 5.47 3.69 -0.05
CA SER A 155 4.98 4.71 -0.99
C SER A 155 3.73 4.21 -1.72
N PHE A 156 3.71 2.93 -2.09
CA PHE A 156 2.56 2.26 -2.65
C PHE A 156 1.33 2.38 -1.73
N LEU A 157 1.44 1.88 -0.49
CA LEU A 157 0.34 1.86 0.46
C LEU A 157 -0.14 3.27 0.85
N ALA A 158 0.75 4.27 0.84
CA ALA A 158 0.34 5.64 1.08
C ALA A 158 -0.51 6.20 -0.07
N GLY A 159 -0.11 5.94 -1.32
CA GLY A 159 -0.89 6.32 -2.51
C GLY A 159 -2.24 5.62 -2.52
N PHE A 160 -2.25 4.30 -2.33
CA PHE A 160 -3.47 3.50 -2.23
C PHE A 160 -4.45 4.03 -1.18
N LYS A 161 -3.99 4.23 0.08
CA LYS A 161 -4.84 4.76 1.14
C LYS A 161 -5.40 6.15 0.81
N SER A 162 -4.64 6.99 0.12
CA SER A 162 -5.10 8.31 -0.31
C SER A 162 -6.18 8.21 -1.38
N ALA A 163 -6.00 7.34 -2.38
CA ALA A 163 -6.98 7.09 -3.44
C ALA A 163 -8.30 6.54 -2.86
N VAL A 164 -8.22 5.54 -1.98
CA VAL A 164 -9.38 4.97 -1.28
C VAL A 164 -10.14 6.04 -0.51
N ASN A 165 -9.45 6.88 0.27
CA ASN A 165 -10.11 7.94 1.03
C ASN A 165 -10.88 8.89 0.11
N SER A 166 -10.27 9.33 -1.00
CA SER A 166 -10.92 10.21 -1.97
C SER A 166 -12.17 9.57 -2.58
N LYS A 167 -12.07 8.30 -2.98
CA LYS A 167 -13.20 7.57 -3.59
C LYS A 167 -14.32 7.27 -2.61
N ILE A 168 -13.98 6.99 -1.36
CA ILE A 168 -14.99 6.80 -0.30
C ILE A 168 -15.68 8.13 0.02
N ASP A 169 -14.96 9.25 0.03
CA ASP A 169 -15.56 10.57 0.24
C ASP A 169 -16.52 10.94 -0.91
N ASP A 170 -16.14 10.64 -2.16
CA ASP A 170 -17.03 10.78 -3.33
C ASP A 170 -18.31 9.92 -3.16
N TYR A 171 -18.15 8.67 -2.70
CA TYR A 171 -19.26 7.75 -2.48
C TYR A 171 -20.21 8.22 -1.36
N ILE A 172 -19.66 8.77 -0.27
CA ILE A 172 -20.43 9.37 0.83
C ILE A 172 -21.31 10.50 0.30
N ASP A 173 -20.76 11.39 -0.53
CA ASP A 173 -21.49 12.51 -1.13
C ASP A 173 -22.58 12.03 -2.09
N GLN A 174 -22.24 11.10 -2.99
CA GLN A 174 -23.17 10.56 -4.00
C GLN A 174 -24.39 9.87 -3.38
N HIS A 175 -24.18 9.19 -2.25
CA HIS A 175 -25.24 8.46 -1.56
C HIS A 175 -25.85 9.22 -0.38
N ASN A 176 -25.45 10.49 -0.16
CA ASN A 176 -25.89 11.33 0.94
C ASN A 176 -25.79 10.63 2.31
N LEU A 177 -24.68 9.90 2.52
CA LEU A 177 -24.48 9.16 3.77
C LEU A 177 -24.17 10.15 4.90
N ASN A 178 -24.89 10.03 6.01
CA ASN A 178 -24.68 10.87 7.19
C ASN A 178 -23.52 10.33 8.07
N ILE A 179 -22.33 10.25 7.47
CA ILE A 179 -21.10 9.84 8.16
C ILE A 179 -19.97 10.83 7.87
N PRO A 180 -19.03 11.04 8.81
CA PRO A 180 -17.90 11.94 8.59
C PRO A 180 -17.00 11.45 7.47
N LYS A 181 -16.54 12.37 6.62
CA LYS A 181 -15.51 12.09 5.60
C LYS A 181 -14.17 11.71 6.22
N TYR A 182 -13.40 10.96 5.45
CA TYR A 182 -12.10 10.47 5.90
C TYR A 182 -10.99 11.47 5.58
N ASN A 183 -10.18 11.78 6.57
CA ASN A 183 -9.10 12.76 6.47
C ASN A 183 -7.97 12.44 7.46
N ARG A 184 -7.03 13.38 7.66
CA ARG A 184 -5.89 13.21 8.57
C ARG A 184 -6.27 12.92 10.03
N ASN A 185 -7.43 13.37 10.48
CA ASN A 185 -7.91 13.19 11.86
C ASN A 185 -8.92 12.04 11.97
N ASN A 186 -9.54 11.67 10.86
CA ASN A 186 -10.49 10.56 10.76
C ASN A 186 -9.99 9.60 9.68
N HIS A 187 -9.29 8.55 10.06
CA HIS A 187 -8.68 7.62 9.12
C HIS A 187 -9.65 6.48 8.76
N PHE A 188 -9.69 6.09 7.49
CA PHE A 188 -10.38 4.86 7.07
C PHE A 188 -9.58 3.62 7.45
N PHE A 189 -8.30 3.59 7.08
CA PHE A 189 -7.36 2.58 7.53
C PHE A 189 -6.50 3.09 8.68
N GLN A 190 -6.03 2.21 9.53
CA GLN A 190 -5.00 2.53 10.52
C GLN A 190 -3.78 3.17 9.82
N PRO A 191 -3.09 4.14 10.45
CA PRO A 191 -1.93 4.81 9.86
C PRO A 191 -0.83 3.84 9.47
N ASN A 192 -0.54 2.86 10.34
CA ASN A 192 0.42 1.81 10.09
C ASN A 192 -0.20 0.61 9.35
N TYR A 193 0.65 -0.28 8.90
CA TYR A 193 0.31 -1.60 8.37
C TYR A 193 1.26 -2.63 8.96
N TYR A 194 0.86 -3.89 8.97
CA TYR A 194 1.74 -5.00 9.33
C TYR A 194 2.38 -5.52 8.06
N ASP A 195 3.66 -5.86 8.15
CA ASP A 195 4.41 -6.45 7.07
C ASP A 195 5.27 -7.61 7.55
N HIS A 196 5.49 -8.57 6.65
CA HIS A 196 6.43 -9.65 6.80
C HIS A 196 7.12 -9.94 5.48
N ILE A 197 8.46 -10.06 5.51
CA ILE A 197 9.26 -10.36 4.32
C ILE A 197 9.32 -11.86 4.17
N ILE A 198 8.74 -12.38 3.10
CA ILE A 198 8.74 -13.82 2.78
C ILE A 198 10.09 -14.17 2.16
N ARG A 199 10.78 -15.19 2.69
CA ARG A 199 12.15 -15.50 2.31
C ARG A 199 12.35 -16.91 1.78
N ASN A 200 11.35 -17.77 1.90
CA ASN A 200 11.42 -19.15 1.44
C ASN A 200 10.03 -19.64 1.05
N GLU A 201 10.04 -20.71 0.26
CA GLU A 201 8.84 -21.33 -0.29
C GLU A 201 7.86 -21.81 0.78
N GLN A 202 8.34 -22.41 1.85
CA GLN A 202 7.46 -22.89 2.92
C GLN A 202 6.69 -21.74 3.60
N SER A 203 7.36 -20.61 3.85
CA SER A 203 6.71 -19.40 4.39
C SER A 203 5.70 -18.82 3.42
N TYR A 204 6.03 -18.83 2.11
CA TYR A 204 5.11 -18.39 1.07
C TYR A 204 3.83 -19.23 1.05
N GLN A 205 3.94 -20.55 0.99
CA GLN A 205 2.81 -21.48 0.98
C GLN A 205 1.93 -21.30 2.22
N THR A 206 2.55 -21.27 3.40
CA THR A 206 1.82 -21.08 4.68
C THR A 206 1.03 -19.78 4.70
N ILE A 207 1.61 -18.69 4.19
CA ILE A 207 0.94 -17.37 4.17
C ILE A 207 -0.15 -17.35 3.10
N SER A 208 0.09 -17.91 1.91
CA SER A 208 -0.89 -18.00 0.83
C SER A 208 -2.13 -18.80 1.27
N GLU A 209 -1.91 -19.95 1.91
CA GLU A 209 -2.99 -20.76 2.50
C GLU A 209 -3.74 -20.00 3.59
N TYR A 210 -3.03 -19.27 4.45
CA TYR A 210 -3.64 -18.43 5.49
C TYR A 210 -4.56 -17.36 4.87
N ILE A 211 -4.11 -16.68 3.80
CA ILE A 211 -4.91 -15.68 3.10
C ILE A 211 -6.16 -16.32 2.51
N THR A 212 -6.01 -17.42 1.77
CA THR A 212 -7.10 -18.09 1.07
C THR A 212 -8.16 -18.64 2.03
N ASN A 213 -7.72 -19.20 3.17
CA ASN A 213 -8.61 -19.79 4.17
C ASN A 213 -9.13 -18.79 5.21
N ASN A 214 -8.83 -17.50 5.07
CA ASN A 214 -9.21 -16.49 6.05
C ASN A 214 -10.73 -16.39 6.27
N PRO A 215 -11.61 -16.46 5.23
CA PRO A 215 -13.07 -16.42 5.42
C PRO A 215 -13.58 -17.55 6.32
N VAL A 216 -13.07 -18.76 6.12
CA VAL A 216 -13.42 -19.94 6.94
C VAL A 216 -13.04 -19.73 8.40
N ASN A 217 -11.89 -19.09 8.63
CA ASN A 217 -11.30 -18.85 9.94
C ASN A 217 -11.72 -17.53 10.58
N TRP A 218 -12.60 -16.75 9.94
CA TRP A 218 -12.95 -15.39 10.36
C TRP A 218 -13.35 -15.28 11.84
N LYS A 219 -14.17 -16.20 12.33
CA LYS A 219 -14.63 -16.20 13.73
C LYS A 219 -13.49 -16.35 14.75
N ASN A 220 -12.37 -16.96 14.34
CA ASN A 220 -11.19 -17.20 15.17
C ASN A 220 -10.06 -16.21 14.85
N ASP A 221 -10.25 -15.30 13.89
CA ASP A 221 -9.23 -14.35 13.49
C ASP A 221 -8.92 -13.36 14.63
N LYS A 222 -7.63 -13.04 14.81
CA LYS A 222 -7.15 -12.10 15.84
C LYS A 222 -7.65 -10.67 15.60
N LEU A 223 -8.01 -10.34 14.36
CA LEU A 223 -8.55 -9.04 13.97
C LEU A 223 -10.07 -9.00 14.09
N HIS A 224 -10.72 -10.16 14.23
CA HIS A 224 -12.16 -10.22 14.50
C HIS A 224 -12.47 -9.52 15.84
N LYS A 225 -13.33 -8.52 15.78
CA LYS A 225 -13.76 -7.77 16.97
C LYS A 225 -14.85 -8.60 17.67
N ARG A 226 -14.54 -9.08 18.86
CA ARG A 226 -15.55 -9.69 19.75
C ARG A 226 -16.40 -8.60 20.40
#